data_7aecd6f3348a32c8d1c8cbe216f7bd66
#
_entry.id   7aecd6f3348a32c8d1c8cbe216f7bd66
#
_cell.length_a   1.000
_cell.length_b   1.000
_cell.length_c   1.000
_cell.angle_alpha   90.00
_cell.angle_beta   90.00
_cell.angle_gamma   90.00
#
_symmetry.space_group_name_H-M   'P 1'
#
loop_
_entity.id
_entity.type
_entity.pdbx_description
1 polymer ?
#
loop_
_entity_poly.entity_id
_entity_poly.type
_entity_poly.pdbx_seq_one_letter_code
_entity_poly.pdbx_strand_id
1 'polypeptide(L)'
;TDKDPYIQGNWRNIDRTKYNPINFIAAALQINEGSHAPDWSAGPQWAIFDSEAVKRERMHTDEKSVDPEYFFKADTIEELAEKINTNPWMSHKMDPKVLAETVKTYNSYVDQGKDPDFDKPAPQHKIEKGPFYAAWTSVTLHDCYCGLHVNNACEVLDWEGEKIPGLYAAGEVT
;
A
#
# COMPACT_ATOMS: atom_id res chain seq x y z
N THR A 1 -8.87 4.50 -1.52
CA THR A 1 -8.56 3.10 -1.43
C THR A 1 -9.76 2.44 -0.80
N ASP A 2 -10.43 1.69 -1.58
CA ASP A 2 -11.40 0.73 -1.18
C ASP A 2 -10.77 -0.06 -0.04
N LYS A 3 -10.97 0.36 1.19
CA LYS A 3 -10.30 -0.23 2.37
C LYS A 3 -9.87 -1.64 2.06
N ASP A 4 -8.89 -1.68 1.16
CA ASP A 4 -8.48 -2.88 0.48
C ASP A 4 -8.01 -3.85 1.56
N PRO A 5 -8.63 -5.00 1.70
CA PRO A 5 -8.21 -5.98 2.69
C PRO A 5 -6.71 -6.32 2.61
N TYR A 6 -6.08 -6.05 1.47
CA TYR A 6 -4.63 -6.18 1.34
C TYR A 6 -3.87 -5.09 2.11
N ILE A 7 -4.34 -3.85 2.07
CA ILE A 7 -3.70 -2.74 2.78
C ILE A 7 -3.94 -2.84 4.28
N GLN A 8 -5.10 -3.33 4.68
CA GLN A 8 -5.45 -3.49 6.09
C GLN A 8 -5.03 -4.82 6.70
N GLY A 9 -4.13 -5.54 6.03
CA GLY A 9 -3.61 -6.80 6.55
C GLY A 9 -4.69 -7.83 6.86
N ASN A 10 -5.77 -7.86 6.08
CA ASN A 10 -6.76 -8.90 6.21
C ASN A 10 -6.21 -10.23 5.68
N TRP A 11 -5.09 -10.60 6.25
CA TRP A 11 -4.27 -11.77 6.02
C TRP A 11 -5.05 -13.08 6.07
N ARG A 12 -6.26 -13.03 6.60
CA ARG A 12 -7.13 -14.20 6.74
C ARG A 12 -7.63 -14.72 5.41
N ASN A 13 -7.65 -13.85 4.38
CA ASN A 13 -8.20 -14.16 3.07
C ASN A 13 -7.12 -14.34 2.01
N ILE A 14 -5.84 -14.17 2.36
CA ILE A 14 -4.72 -14.40 1.44
C ILE A 14 -4.40 -15.90 1.44
N ASP A 15 -4.28 -16.46 0.26
CA ASP A 15 -3.80 -17.83 0.10
C ASP A 15 -2.38 -17.95 0.67
N ARG A 16 -2.29 -18.56 1.83
CA ARG A 16 -1.03 -18.74 2.56
C ARG A 16 -0.02 -19.62 1.85
N THR A 17 -0.43 -20.30 0.78
CA THR A 17 0.48 -21.07 -0.04
C THR A 17 1.24 -20.19 -1.03
N LYS A 18 0.68 -19.05 -1.40
CA LYS A 18 1.29 -18.07 -2.30
C LYS A 18 2.08 -16.99 -1.56
N TYR A 19 1.65 -16.64 -0.35
CA TYR A 19 2.28 -15.61 0.47
C TYR A 19 2.55 -16.15 1.87
N ASN A 20 3.76 -15.99 2.35
CA ASN A 20 4.07 -16.27 3.75
C ASN A 20 3.60 -15.07 4.61
N PRO A 21 2.46 -15.18 5.31
CA PRO A 21 1.90 -14.02 6.02
C PRO A 21 2.65 -13.65 7.30
N ILE A 22 3.61 -14.48 7.71
CA ILE A 22 4.38 -14.27 8.93
C ILE A 22 5.41 -13.15 8.73
N ASN A 23 5.72 -12.81 7.48
CA ASN A 23 6.70 -11.79 7.20
C ASN A 23 6.14 -10.75 6.22
N PHE A 24 5.46 -9.74 6.78
CA PHE A 24 4.97 -8.59 6.03
C PHE A 24 6.10 -7.87 5.27
N ILE A 25 7.28 -7.80 5.85
CA ILE A 25 8.46 -7.23 5.20
C ILE A 25 8.86 -8.09 4.00
N ALA A 26 8.85 -9.43 4.13
CA ALA A 26 9.14 -10.30 3.01
C ALA A 26 8.10 -10.19 1.90
N ALA A 27 6.80 -10.06 2.23
CA ALA A 27 5.76 -9.83 1.23
C ALA A 27 5.94 -8.51 0.49
N ALA A 28 6.30 -7.45 1.20
CA ALA A 28 6.60 -6.15 0.62
C ALA A 28 7.89 -6.18 -0.23
N LEU A 29 8.89 -6.95 0.18
CA LEU A 29 10.12 -7.17 -0.59
C LEU A 29 9.86 -8.02 -1.84
N GLN A 30 9.01 -9.04 -1.75
CA GLN A 30 8.64 -9.89 -2.89
C GLN A 30 7.91 -9.10 -3.99
N ILE A 31 7.14 -8.08 -3.64
CA ILE A 31 6.54 -7.18 -4.63
C ILE A 31 7.64 -6.48 -5.45
N ASN A 32 8.78 -6.20 -4.85
CA ASN A 32 9.92 -5.57 -5.51
C ASN A 32 10.87 -6.57 -6.20
N GLU A 33 10.79 -7.85 -5.90
CA GLU A 33 11.63 -8.88 -6.53
C GLU A 33 11.42 -8.96 -8.05
N GLY A 34 10.22 -8.70 -8.53
CA GLY A 34 9.91 -8.61 -9.96
C GLY A 34 10.57 -7.42 -10.68
N SER A 35 11.14 -6.46 -9.97
CA SER A 35 11.80 -5.28 -10.52
C SER A 35 13.31 -5.46 -10.74
N HIS A 36 13.87 -6.63 -10.51
CA HIS A 36 15.31 -6.92 -10.59
C HIS A 36 16.19 -6.04 -9.68
N ALA A 37 15.63 -5.50 -8.61
CA ALA A 37 16.42 -4.77 -7.63
C ALA A 37 17.31 -5.77 -6.86
N PRO A 38 18.62 -5.72 -7.00
CA PRO A 38 19.52 -6.55 -6.20
C PRO A 38 19.50 -6.11 -4.74
N ASP A 39 18.98 -4.93 -4.48
CA ASP A 39 18.89 -4.34 -3.16
C ASP A 39 17.50 -4.60 -2.62
N TRP A 40 17.43 -5.28 -1.52
CA TRP A 40 16.22 -5.62 -0.75
C TRP A 40 15.58 -4.34 -0.21
N SER A 41 15.02 -3.51 -1.09
CA SER A 41 14.37 -2.27 -0.69
C SER A 41 12.85 -2.38 -0.89
N ALA A 42 12.11 -1.91 0.09
CA ALA A 42 10.66 -1.85 0.05
C ALA A 42 10.12 -0.71 -0.83
N GLY A 43 10.93 -0.07 -1.61
CA GLY A 43 10.53 1.07 -2.43
C GLY A 43 11.51 1.35 -3.57
N PRO A 44 11.14 2.28 -4.48
CA PRO A 44 9.84 2.95 -4.52
C PRO A 44 8.72 2.07 -5.06
N GLN A 45 7.57 2.13 -4.42
CA GLN A 45 6.32 1.56 -4.90
C GLN A 45 5.38 2.69 -5.29
N TRP A 46 4.53 2.46 -6.30
CA TRP A 46 3.61 3.47 -6.79
C TRP A 46 2.18 2.96 -6.78
N ALA A 47 1.30 3.67 -6.09
CA ALA A 47 -0.13 3.44 -6.20
C ALA A 47 -0.62 4.14 -7.47
N ILE A 48 -1.16 3.38 -8.42
CA ILE A 48 -1.72 3.89 -9.66
C ILE A 48 -3.24 3.94 -9.54
N PHE A 49 -3.83 5.08 -9.87
CA PHE A 49 -5.27 5.28 -9.80
C PHE A 49 -5.74 6.32 -10.82
N ASP A 50 -7.04 6.40 -11.01
CA ASP A 50 -7.66 7.26 -12.00
C ASP A 50 -8.52 8.39 -11.38
N SER A 51 -9.13 9.20 -12.25
CA SER A 51 -9.96 10.32 -11.81
C SER A 51 -11.24 9.89 -11.08
N GLU A 52 -11.75 8.70 -11.33
CA GLU A 52 -12.92 8.17 -10.60
C GLU A 52 -12.55 7.76 -9.17
N ALA A 53 -11.34 7.20 -8.98
CA ALA A 53 -10.82 6.93 -7.65
C ALA A 53 -10.65 8.23 -6.85
N VAL A 54 -10.10 9.29 -7.47
CA VAL A 54 -9.95 10.61 -6.84
C VAL A 54 -11.30 11.14 -6.35
N LYS A 55 -12.34 11.06 -7.18
CA LYS A 55 -13.69 11.51 -6.81
C LYS A 55 -14.30 10.67 -5.70
N ARG A 56 -14.21 9.34 -5.82
CA ARG A 56 -14.78 8.39 -4.86
C ARG A 56 -14.18 8.56 -3.48
N GLU A 57 -12.85 8.66 -3.41
CA GLU A 57 -12.11 8.77 -2.15
C GLU A 57 -11.93 10.22 -1.68
N ARG A 58 -12.43 11.20 -2.43
CA ARG A 58 -12.30 12.63 -2.13
C ARG A 58 -10.86 13.08 -1.91
N MET A 59 -9.96 12.59 -2.77
CA MET A 59 -8.53 12.88 -2.66
C MET A 59 -8.22 14.33 -3.06
N HIS A 60 -7.30 14.96 -2.36
CA HIS A 60 -6.72 16.24 -2.75
C HIS A 60 -5.56 15.98 -3.71
N THR A 61 -5.67 16.47 -4.95
CA THR A 61 -4.69 16.24 -6.02
C THR A 61 -4.20 17.54 -6.66
N ASP A 62 -4.50 18.68 -6.02
CA ASP A 62 -4.00 19.97 -6.47
C ASP A 62 -2.54 20.19 -6.06
N GLU A 63 -1.82 21.04 -6.79
CA GLU A 63 -0.38 21.29 -6.60
C GLU A 63 0.01 21.78 -5.21
N LYS A 64 -0.94 22.30 -4.44
CA LYS A 64 -0.69 22.76 -3.06
C LYS A 64 -0.81 21.63 -2.04
N SER A 65 -1.53 20.58 -2.41
CA SER A 65 -1.85 19.46 -1.53
C SER A 65 -0.93 18.26 -1.73
N VAL A 66 -0.14 18.24 -2.80
CA VAL A 66 0.71 17.10 -3.16
C VAL A 66 2.17 17.54 -3.37
N ASP A 67 3.09 16.65 -3.06
CA ASP A 67 4.51 16.85 -3.32
C ASP A 67 4.82 16.41 -4.77
N PRO A 68 5.34 17.30 -5.63
CA PRO A 68 5.60 17.00 -7.04
C PRO A 68 6.72 15.96 -7.27
N GLU A 69 7.52 15.65 -6.27
CA GLU A 69 8.52 14.58 -6.36
C GLU A 69 7.90 13.20 -6.13
N TYR A 70 6.79 13.13 -5.41
CA TYR A 70 6.17 11.88 -4.97
C TYR A 70 4.74 11.67 -5.48
N PHE A 71 4.27 12.60 -6.30
CA PHE A 71 2.93 12.53 -6.87
C PHE A 71 2.93 13.00 -8.33
N PHE A 72 2.48 12.13 -9.21
CA PHE A 72 2.45 12.41 -10.66
C PHE A 72 1.04 12.33 -11.21
N LYS A 73 0.80 13.09 -12.26
CA LYS A 73 -0.45 13.12 -13.01
C LYS A 73 -0.16 13.13 -14.51
N ALA A 74 -0.92 12.34 -15.28
CA ALA A 74 -0.80 12.26 -16.72
C ALA A 74 -2.15 11.94 -17.39
N ASP A 75 -2.24 12.17 -18.69
CA ASP A 75 -3.45 11.87 -19.45
C ASP A 75 -3.50 10.42 -19.92
N THR A 76 -2.34 9.75 -20.03
CA THR A 76 -2.24 8.32 -20.34
C THR A 76 -1.41 7.57 -19.31
N ILE A 77 -1.55 6.24 -19.30
CA ILE A 77 -0.77 5.37 -18.39
C ILE A 77 0.71 5.35 -18.78
N GLU A 78 1.00 5.38 -20.08
CA GLU A 78 2.34 5.40 -20.60
C GLU A 78 3.08 6.70 -20.22
N GLU A 79 2.43 7.85 -20.40
CA GLU A 79 2.96 9.15 -19.96
C GLU A 79 3.17 9.18 -18.44
N LEU A 80 2.26 8.56 -17.69
CA LEU A 80 2.40 8.46 -16.24
C LEU A 80 3.66 7.69 -15.85
N ALA A 81 3.94 6.56 -16.53
CA ALA A 81 5.16 5.79 -16.31
C ALA A 81 6.42 6.59 -16.62
N GLU A 82 6.40 7.38 -17.71
CA GLU A 82 7.50 8.27 -18.05
C GLU A 82 7.75 9.32 -16.96
N LYS A 83 6.69 9.92 -16.43
CA LYS A 83 6.79 10.87 -15.31
C LYS A 83 7.32 10.22 -14.03
N ILE A 84 6.84 9.02 -13.66
CA ILE A 84 7.36 8.25 -12.54
C ILE A 84 8.88 8.05 -12.69
N ASN A 85 9.34 7.77 -13.90
CA ASN A 85 10.75 7.55 -14.19
C ASN A 85 11.63 8.79 -14.00
N THR A 86 11.08 9.96 -13.84
CA THR A 86 11.83 11.17 -13.47
C THR A 86 12.19 11.24 -12.00
N ASN A 87 11.52 10.45 -11.16
CA ASN A 87 11.82 10.41 -9.74
C ASN A 87 13.26 9.96 -9.49
N PRO A 88 14.07 10.70 -8.70
CA PRO A 88 15.49 10.41 -8.52
C PRO A 88 15.77 9.11 -7.75
N TRP A 89 14.80 8.59 -7.01
CA TRP A 89 14.93 7.37 -6.23
C TRP A 89 14.61 6.09 -7.02
N MET A 90 14.17 6.25 -8.29
CA MET A 90 13.93 5.13 -9.19
C MET A 90 15.25 4.53 -9.68
N SER A 91 15.74 3.50 -9.02
CA SER A 91 16.93 2.74 -9.44
C SER A 91 16.71 1.98 -10.76
N HIS A 92 15.50 1.52 -10.99
CA HIS A 92 15.08 0.83 -12.21
C HIS A 92 13.95 1.59 -12.87
N LYS A 93 14.07 1.78 -14.18
CA LYS A 93 13.03 2.49 -14.93
C LYS A 93 11.85 1.56 -15.22
N MET A 94 10.66 2.09 -15.00
CA MET A 94 9.41 1.42 -15.34
C MET A 94 9.21 1.46 -16.86
N ASP A 95 8.95 0.32 -17.48
CA ASP A 95 8.58 0.29 -18.89
C ASP A 95 7.12 0.76 -19.05
N PRO A 96 6.85 1.84 -19.80
CA PRO A 96 5.50 2.37 -20.01
C PRO A 96 4.52 1.34 -20.56
N LYS A 97 4.96 0.47 -21.46
CA LYS A 97 4.12 -0.58 -22.06
C LYS A 97 3.75 -1.66 -21.04
N VAL A 98 4.70 -2.00 -20.17
CA VAL A 98 4.46 -2.99 -19.10
C VAL A 98 3.44 -2.44 -18.11
N LEU A 99 3.54 -1.17 -17.71
CA LEU A 99 2.54 -0.56 -16.84
C LEU A 99 1.16 -0.55 -17.49
N ALA A 100 1.07 -0.14 -18.76
CA ALA A 100 -0.21 -0.11 -19.47
C ALA A 100 -0.84 -1.50 -19.59
N GLU A 101 -0.06 -2.54 -19.88
CA GLU A 101 -0.56 -3.91 -19.94
C GLU A 101 -0.97 -4.44 -18.55
N THR A 102 -0.25 -4.07 -17.50
CA THR A 102 -0.62 -4.40 -16.11
C THR A 102 -1.97 -3.81 -15.75
N VAL A 103 -2.20 -2.53 -16.06
CA VAL A 103 -3.50 -1.87 -15.83
C VAL A 103 -4.62 -2.52 -16.64
N LYS A 104 -4.37 -2.84 -17.89
CA LYS A 104 -5.35 -3.53 -18.75
C LYS A 104 -5.69 -4.93 -18.22
N THR A 105 -4.69 -5.68 -17.77
CA THR A 105 -4.87 -6.99 -17.16
C THR A 105 -5.71 -6.88 -15.89
N TYR A 106 -5.36 -5.95 -14.99
CA TYR A 106 -6.14 -5.68 -13.79
C TYR A 106 -7.61 -5.32 -14.12
N ASN A 107 -7.83 -4.44 -15.10
CA ASN A 107 -9.18 -4.08 -15.54
C ASN A 107 -9.98 -5.28 -16.03
N SER A 108 -9.33 -6.25 -16.69
CA SER A 108 -9.98 -7.49 -17.11
C SER A 108 -10.38 -8.36 -15.91
N TYR A 109 -9.61 -8.33 -14.82
CA TYR A 109 -9.96 -9.04 -13.58
C TYR A 109 -11.16 -8.40 -12.88
N VAL A 110 -11.28 -7.07 -12.95
CA VAL A 110 -12.48 -6.37 -12.47
C VAL A 110 -13.72 -6.84 -13.25
N ASP A 111 -13.63 -6.97 -14.58
CA ASP A 111 -14.73 -7.48 -15.40
C ASP A 111 -15.11 -8.94 -15.07
N GLN A 112 -14.12 -9.73 -14.70
CA GLN A 112 -14.33 -11.14 -14.31
C GLN A 112 -14.80 -11.28 -12.86
N GLY A 113 -14.71 -10.21 -12.05
CA GLY A 113 -14.99 -10.25 -10.61
C GLY A 113 -13.99 -11.11 -9.83
N LYS A 114 -12.82 -11.40 -10.40
CA LYS A 114 -11.81 -12.29 -9.83
C LYS A 114 -10.41 -11.82 -10.23
N ASP A 115 -9.51 -11.82 -9.27
CA ASP A 115 -8.08 -11.57 -9.46
C ASP A 115 -7.31 -12.89 -9.29
N PRO A 116 -6.88 -13.53 -10.39
CA PRO A 116 -6.18 -14.80 -10.31
C PRO A 116 -4.71 -14.67 -9.92
N ASP A 117 -4.12 -13.48 -10.02
CA ASP A 117 -2.70 -13.26 -9.73
C ASP A 117 -2.44 -13.07 -8.23
N PHE A 118 -3.32 -12.30 -7.57
CA PHE A 118 -3.15 -11.92 -6.17
C PHE A 118 -4.32 -12.35 -5.29
N ASP A 119 -5.30 -13.05 -5.85
CA ASP A 119 -6.48 -13.54 -5.13
C ASP A 119 -7.26 -12.43 -4.40
N LYS A 120 -7.23 -11.21 -4.99
CA LYS A 120 -7.98 -10.07 -4.45
C LYS A 120 -9.46 -10.39 -4.48
N PRO A 121 -10.15 -10.40 -3.33
CA PRO A 121 -11.58 -10.70 -3.32
C PRO A 121 -12.37 -9.59 -3.98
N ALA A 122 -13.17 -9.97 -5.00
CA ALA A 122 -14.13 -9.12 -5.71
C ALA A 122 -13.55 -7.74 -6.11
N PRO A 123 -12.57 -7.67 -7.03
CA PRO A 123 -12.08 -6.39 -7.53
C PRO A 123 -13.24 -5.64 -8.20
N GLN A 124 -13.46 -4.37 -7.83
CA GLN A 124 -14.67 -3.62 -8.19
C GLN A 124 -14.42 -2.42 -9.09
N HIS A 125 -13.23 -1.84 -9.03
CA HIS A 125 -12.96 -0.56 -9.66
C HIS A 125 -11.84 -0.66 -10.68
N LYS A 126 -12.15 -0.30 -11.91
CA LYS A 126 -11.18 -0.20 -13.00
C LYS A 126 -10.36 1.08 -12.88
N ILE A 127 -9.21 1.07 -13.55
CA ILE A 127 -8.36 2.24 -13.80
C ILE A 127 -8.48 2.54 -15.28
N GLU A 128 -9.45 3.39 -15.67
CA GLU A 128 -9.75 3.60 -17.09
C GLU A 128 -10.08 5.04 -17.49
N LYS A 129 -10.30 5.94 -16.51
CA LYS A 129 -10.71 7.31 -16.78
C LYS A 129 -9.62 8.31 -16.39
N GLY A 130 -8.93 8.84 -17.37
CA GLY A 130 -7.97 9.91 -17.17
C GLY A 130 -8.57 11.18 -16.55
N PRO A 131 -7.77 12.08 -16.01
CA PRO A 131 -6.33 11.89 -15.82
C PRO A 131 -6.02 10.76 -14.83
N PHE A 132 -4.85 10.14 -15.07
CA PHE A 132 -4.29 9.09 -14.22
C PHE A 132 -3.29 9.68 -13.25
N TYR A 133 -3.12 9.01 -12.12
CA TYR A 133 -2.27 9.49 -11.03
C TYR A 133 -1.38 8.37 -10.52
N ALA A 134 -0.21 8.77 -10.03
CA ALA A 134 0.70 7.91 -9.30
C ALA A 134 1.11 8.59 -8.01
N ALA A 135 0.95 7.91 -6.90
CA ALA A 135 1.40 8.37 -5.59
C ALA A 135 2.45 7.41 -5.05
N TRP A 136 3.54 7.96 -4.53
CA TRP A 136 4.52 7.16 -3.81
C TRP A 136 3.87 6.45 -2.63
N THR A 137 4.14 5.17 -2.51
CA THR A 137 3.79 4.38 -1.34
C THR A 137 5.04 3.67 -0.81
N SER A 138 5.09 3.46 0.47
CA SER A 138 6.13 2.66 1.11
C SER A 138 5.52 1.81 2.21
N VAL A 139 6.22 0.74 2.55
CA VAL A 139 5.87 -0.02 3.74
C VAL A 139 6.24 0.80 4.96
N THR A 140 5.26 1.08 5.80
CA THR A 140 5.46 1.80 7.06
C THR A 140 4.93 0.96 8.22
N LEU A 141 5.60 1.05 9.36
CA LEU A 141 5.03 0.60 10.61
C LEU A 141 3.95 1.59 11.00
N HIS A 142 2.73 1.13 11.11
CA HIS A 142 1.59 1.96 11.44
C HIS A 142 1.16 1.76 12.89
N ASP A 143 1.01 0.51 13.30
CA ASP A 143 0.51 0.15 14.62
C ASP A 143 1.38 -0.93 15.29
N CYS A 144 1.49 -0.84 16.61
CA CYS A 144 1.98 -1.92 17.45
C CYS A 144 0.79 -2.63 18.11
N TYR A 145 0.65 -3.93 17.86
CA TYR A 145 -0.39 -4.74 18.49
C TYR A 145 0.06 -5.37 19.81
N CYS A 146 1.09 -4.83 20.41
CA CYS A 146 1.58 -5.22 21.72
C CYS A 146 2.17 -4.00 22.41
N GLY A 147 2.02 -3.94 23.71
CA GLY A 147 2.46 -2.80 24.48
C GLY A 147 2.52 -3.10 25.97
N LEU A 148 2.36 -2.07 26.76
CA LEU A 148 2.37 -2.16 28.21
C LEU A 148 1.12 -2.86 28.70
N HIS A 149 1.29 -3.79 29.63
CA HIS A 149 0.16 -4.41 30.33
C HIS A 149 -0.45 -3.40 31.29
N VAL A 150 -1.74 -3.15 31.16
CA VAL A 150 -2.48 -2.19 32.01
C VAL A 150 -3.72 -2.83 32.62
N ASN A 151 -4.16 -2.33 33.74
CA ASN A 151 -5.44 -2.68 34.34
C ASN A 151 -6.57 -1.75 33.86
N ASN A 152 -7.80 -1.97 34.33
CA ASN A 152 -8.97 -1.18 33.96
C ASN A 152 -8.89 0.31 34.37
N ALA A 153 -7.94 0.68 35.23
CA ALA A 153 -7.66 2.05 35.62
C ALA A 153 -6.51 2.67 34.84
N CYS A 154 -6.06 2.00 33.76
CA CYS A 154 -4.91 2.40 32.93
C CYS A 154 -3.57 2.47 33.70
N GLU A 155 -3.48 1.84 34.87
CA GLU A 155 -2.24 1.72 35.61
C GLU A 155 -1.37 0.61 34.97
N VAL A 156 -0.10 0.91 34.71
CA VAL A 156 0.85 -0.06 34.14
C VAL A 156 1.20 -1.12 35.17
N LEU A 157 1.19 -2.37 34.75
CA LEU A 157 1.55 -3.52 35.58
C LEU A 157 2.97 -4.00 35.22
N ASP A 158 3.70 -4.48 36.21
CA ASP A 158 4.96 -5.18 36.00
C ASP A 158 4.74 -6.64 35.59
N TRP A 159 5.83 -7.40 35.50
CA TRP A 159 5.79 -8.81 35.09
C TRP A 159 5.14 -9.74 36.13
N GLU A 160 5.06 -9.31 37.38
CA GLU A 160 4.42 -10.00 38.49
C GLU A 160 2.93 -9.66 38.55
N GLY A 161 2.47 -8.66 37.77
CA GLY A 161 1.10 -8.18 37.74
C GLY A 161 0.81 -7.11 38.78
N GLU A 162 1.84 -6.58 39.47
CA GLU A 162 1.73 -5.50 40.41
C GLU A 162 1.79 -4.13 39.73
N LYS A 163 1.13 -3.13 40.30
CA LYS A 163 1.12 -1.78 39.73
C LYS A 163 2.48 -1.11 39.87
N ILE A 164 2.93 -0.47 38.79
CA ILE A 164 4.05 0.47 38.87
C ILE A 164 3.51 1.82 39.34
N PRO A 165 3.82 2.26 40.55
CA PRO A 165 3.23 3.47 41.12
C PRO A 165 3.49 4.72 40.28
N GLY A 166 2.41 5.44 39.94
CA GLY A 166 2.49 6.70 39.17
C GLY A 166 2.67 6.52 37.66
N LEU A 167 2.73 5.28 37.14
CA LEU A 167 2.82 5.02 35.71
C LEU A 167 1.46 4.60 35.14
N TYR A 168 1.01 5.35 34.11
CA TYR A 168 -0.25 5.11 33.42
C TYR A 168 0.00 5.05 31.93
N ALA A 169 -0.78 4.23 31.21
CA ALA A 169 -0.72 4.14 29.77
C ALA A 169 -2.10 3.87 29.18
N ALA A 170 -2.34 4.38 27.98
CA ALA A 170 -3.55 4.12 27.19
C ALA A 170 -3.30 4.29 25.70
N GLY A 171 -4.14 3.67 24.87
CA GLY A 171 -4.04 3.75 23.42
C GLY A 171 -3.07 2.72 22.83
N GLU A 172 -2.41 3.08 21.73
CA GLU A 172 -1.56 2.15 20.96
C GLU A 172 -0.37 1.59 21.77
N VAL A 173 0.05 2.28 22.83
CA VAL A 173 1.16 1.85 23.70
C VAL A 173 0.79 0.71 24.65
N THR A 174 -0.48 0.30 24.68
CA THR A 174 -1.01 -0.75 25.58
C THR A 174 -1.46 -2.00 24.86
#